data_c46533f6c2c42de08ec4a3560da57275
#
_entry.id   c46533f6c2c42de08ec4a3560da57275
#
_cell.length_a   1.000
_cell.length_b   1.000
_cell.length_c   1.000
_cell.angle_alpha   90.00
_cell.angle_beta   90.00
_cell.angle_gamma   90.00
#
_symmetry.space_group_name_H-M   'P 1'
#
loop_
_entity.id
_entity.type
_entity.pdbx_description
1 polymer ?
#
loop_
_entity_poly.entity_id
_entity_poly.type
_entity_poly.pdbx_seq_one_letter_code
_entity_poly.pdbx_strand_id
1 'polypeptide(L)'
;SDATQVKIEHTDKNGKKTVLKEGINLLSGEIIDAAVMSKKALREFFEREYNDAKENDILVSIHLKATMMKISDPIIFGHALSVFFDKVFEKYGDKLREVTYNPNNGLADLLNVRLNRLDKEDAEGVKKLIDECYAARPALGMVNSDKGITNLHYPNDIIVDASMPAVIRASGQFWGADGNTYDTKAIIPDRSYASI
;
A
#
# COMPACT_ATOMS: atom_id res chain seq x y z
N SER A 1 20.60 -14.67 -29.00
CA SER A 1 19.38 -14.61 -29.81
C SER A 1 19.46 -13.46 -30.81
N ASP A 2 18.84 -13.63 -31.96
CA ASP A 2 18.79 -12.59 -32.98
C ASP A 2 17.90 -11.43 -32.55
N ALA A 3 18.07 -10.27 -33.20
CA ALA A 3 17.16 -9.14 -33.03
C ALA A 3 15.72 -9.56 -33.38
N THR A 4 14.77 -9.14 -32.58
CA THR A 4 13.36 -9.52 -32.77
C THR A 4 12.43 -8.40 -32.37
N GLN A 5 11.12 -8.61 -32.56
CA GLN A 5 10.09 -7.68 -32.15
C GLN A 5 9.08 -8.39 -31.27
N VAL A 6 8.68 -7.74 -30.18
CA VAL A 6 7.66 -8.26 -29.24
C VAL A 6 6.51 -7.31 -29.09
N LYS A 7 5.39 -7.81 -28.54
CA LYS A 7 4.21 -7.04 -28.17
C LYS A 7 3.76 -7.38 -26.75
N ILE A 8 3.05 -6.47 -26.12
CA ILE A 8 2.37 -6.71 -24.86
C ILE A 8 0.87 -6.92 -25.16
N GLU A 9 0.35 -8.09 -24.79
CA GLU A 9 -1.01 -8.50 -25.02
C GLU A 9 -1.68 -8.91 -23.70
N HIS A 10 -2.86 -8.40 -23.43
CA HIS A 10 -3.70 -8.82 -22.30
C HIS A 10 -4.80 -9.75 -22.82
N THR A 11 -4.94 -10.91 -22.17
CA THR A 11 -6.06 -11.83 -22.41
C THR A 11 -6.97 -11.83 -21.18
N ASP A 12 -8.22 -11.43 -21.34
CA ASP A 12 -9.20 -11.42 -20.24
C ASP A 12 -9.70 -12.84 -19.90
N LYS A 13 -10.53 -12.94 -18.85
CA LYS A 13 -11.10 -14.21 -18.39
C LYS A 13 -12.00 -14.90 -19.44
N ASN A 14 -12.49 -14.19 -20.45
CA ASN A 14 -13.32 -14.70 -21.52
C ASN A 14 -12.52 -15.04 -22.79
N GLY A 15 -11.19 -14.94 -22.73
CA GLY A 15 -10.29 -15.18 -23.84
C GLY A 15 -10.16 -14.01 -24.83
N LYS A 16 -10.79 -12.85 -24.56
CA LYS A 16 -10.66 -11.67 -25.41
C LYS A 16 -9.25 -11.09 -25.26
N LYS A 17 -8.59 -10.94 -26.38
CA LYS A 17 -7.24 -10.37 -26.48
C LYS A 17 -7.30 -8.88 -26.76
N THR A 18 -6.51 -8.11 -26.03
CA THR A 18 -6.31 -6.67 -26.22
C THR A 18 -4.82 -6.40 -26.29
N VAL A 19 -4.35 -5.87 -27.42
CA VAL A 19 -2.94 -5.46 -27.55
C VAL A 19 -2.77 -4.13 -26.81
N LEU A 20 -1.86 -4.13 -25.82
CA LEU A 20 -1.55 -2.95 -25.01
C LEU A 20 -0.40 -2.14 -25.62
N LYS A 21 0.56 -2.82 -26.25
CA LYS A 21 1.69 -2.20 -26.96
C LYS A 21 2.21 -3.12 -28.03
N GLU A 22 2.46 -2.57 -29.20
CA GLU A 22 3.09 -3.26 -30.36
C GLU A 22 4.44 -2.63 -30.71
N GLY A 23 5.20 -3.34 -31.53
CA GLY A 23 6.39 -2.79 -32.16
C GLY A 23 7.56 -2.52 -31.19
N ILE A 24 7.69 -3.31 -30.13
CA ILE A 24 8.84 -3.20 -29.21
C ILE A 24 9.99 -3.95 -29.86
N ASN A 25 10.97 -3.22 -30.39
CA ASN A 25 12.16 -3.79 -31.01
C ASN A 25 13.15 -4.19 -29.92
N LEU A 26 13.67 -5.40 -30.02
CA LEU A 26 14.77 -5.93 -29.21
C LEU A 26 15.99 -6.12 -30.07
N LEU A 27 17.15 -5.67 -29.60
CA LEU A 27 18.44 -5.85 -30.27
C LEU A 27 18.92 -7.28 -30.09
N SER A 28 19.88 -7.69 -30.94
CA SER A 28 20.56 -8.99 -30.77
C SER A 28 21.24 -9.06 -29.41
N GLY A 29 20.95 -10.13 -28.65
CA GLY A 29 21.47 -10.32 -27.29
C GLY A 29 20.81 -9.49 -26.20
N GLU A 30 19.82 -8.64 -26.51
CA GLU A 30 19.08 -7.88 -25.52
C GLU A 30 18.23 -8.80 -24.64
N ILE A 31 18.23 -8.54 -23.32
CA ILE A 31 17.47 -9.29 -22.34
C ILE A 31 16.19 -8.52 -22.02
N ILE A 32 15.06 -9.20 -22.12
CA ILE A 32 13.75 -8.71 -21.68
C ILE A 32 13.23 -9.59 -20.54
N ASP A 33 12.69 -9.00 -19.52
CA ASP A 33 12.07 -9.69 -18.38
C ASP A 33 10.73 -9.03 -18.03
N ALA A 34 9.92 -9.75 -17.25
CA ALA A 34 8.65 -9.27 -16.74
C ALA A 34 8.43 -9.75 -15.31
N ALA A 35 8.05 -8.81 -14.42
CA ALA A 35 7.64 -9.12 -13.07
C ALA A 35 6.11 -9.11 -12.95
N VAL A 36 5.59 -10.01 -12.12
CA VAL A 36 4.15 -10.15 -11.85
C VAL A 36 3.89 -10.09 -10.35
N MET A 37 2.88 -9.31 -9.97
CA MET A 37 2.36 -9.29 -8.60
C MET A 37 0.88 -9.67 -8.61
N SER A 38 0.51 -10.73 -7.89
CA SER A 38 -0.88 -11.13 -7.73
C SER A 38 -1.57 -10.23 -6.69
N LYS A 39 -2.57 -9.46 -7.12
CA LYS A 39 -3.42 -8.67 -6.23
C LYS A 39 -4.02 -9.51 -5.08
N LYS A 40 -4.50 -10.72 -5.40
CA LYS A 40 -5.09 -11.62 -4.40
C LYS A 40 -4.05 -12.02 -3.36
N ALA A 41 -2.91 -12.54 -3.80
CA ALA A 41 -1.84 -12.96 -2.91
C ALA A 41 -1.27 -11.80 -2.07
N LEU A 42 -1.16 -10.59 -2.65
CA LEU A 42 -0.72 -9.40 -1.93
C LEU A 42 -1.70 -9.02 -0.80
N ARG A 43 -3.01 -9.05 -1.05
CA ARG A 43 -4.02 -8.73 -0.02
C ARG A 43 -4.08 -9.80 1.07
N GLU A 44 -3.98 -11.07 0.71
CA GLU A 44 -3.88 -12.19 1.67
C GLU A 44 -2.60 -12.09 2.53
N PHE A 45 -1.51 -11.65 1.92
CA PHE A 45 -0.26 -11.36 2.64
C PHE A 45 -0.45 -10.25 3.67
N PHE A 46 -1.01 -9.08 3.31
CA PHE A 46 -1.25 -8.00 4.27
C PHE A 46 -2.17 -8.44 5.41
N GLU A 47 -3.26 -9.14 5.11
CA GLU A 47 -4.18 -9.64 6.14
C GLU A 47 -3.46 -10.55 7.14
N ARG A 48 -2.65 -11.49 6.65
CA ARG A 48 -1.87 -12.39 7.50
C ARG A 48 -0.86 -11.62 8.37
N GLU A 49 -0.12 -10.68 7.77
CA GLU A 49 0.90 -9.93 8.49
C GLU A 49 0.32 -8.97 9.53
N TYR A 50 -0.86 -8.39 9.27
CA TYR A 50 -1.57 -7.57 10.25
C TYR A 50 -2.08 -8.42 11.42
N ASN A 51 -2.65 -9.58 11.16
CA ASN A 51 -3.12 -10.48 12.21
C ASN A 51 -1.95 -10.97 13.08
N ASP A 52 -0.86 -11.41 12.48
CA ASP A 52 0.33 -11.85 13.20
C ASP A 52 0.94 -10.70 14.06
N ALA A 53 1.01 -9.49 13.52
CA ALA A 53 1.49 -8.34 14.29
C ALA A 53 0.55 -8.01 15.47
N LYS A 54 -0.77 -8.12 15.29
CA LYS A 54 -1.76 -7.93 16.36
C LYS A 54 -1.63 -8.98 17.45
N GLU A 55 -1.47 -10.24 17.09
CA GLU A 55 -1.31 -11.36 18.03
C GLU A 55 -0.03 -11.24 18.87
N ASN A 56 1.04 -10.71 18.28
CA ASN A 56 2.34 -10.55 18.94
C ASN A 56 2.52 -9.16 19.59
N ASP A 57 1.52 -8.28 19.56
CA ASP A 57 1.54 -6.91 20.10
C ASP A 57 2.75 -6.08 19.61
N ILE A 58 3.03 -6.14 18.31
CA ILE A 58 4.10 -5.38 17.66
C ILE A 58 3.54 -4.37 16.66
N LEU A 59 4.26 -3.26 16.44
CA LEU A 59 3.91 -2.25 15.44
C LEU A 59 4.00 -2.82 14.02
N VAL A 60 3.23 -2.24 13.12
CA VAL A 60 3.38 -2.46 11.67
C VAL A 60 3.80 -1.18 10.99
N SER A 61 4.78 -1.27 10.11
CA SER A 61 5.14 -0.19 9.19
C SER A 61 5.34 -0.73 7.78
N ILE A 62 4.80 -0.01 6.78
CA ILE A 62 4.90 -0.34 5.36
C ILE A 62 6.00 0.52 4.75
N HIS A 63 6.98 -0.10 4.11
CA HIS A 63 8.12 0.57 3.51
C HIS A 63 8.09 0.40 2.00
N LEU A 64 7.96 1.49 1.28
CA LEU A 64 7.85 1.56 -0.18
C LEU A 64 8.70 2.71 -0.72
N LYS A 65 8.75 2.85 -2.03
CA LYS A 65 9.42 3.96 -2.71
C LYS A 65 8.51 4.62 -3.76
N ALA A 66 7.33 5.06 -3.33
CA ALA A 66 6.32 5.64 -4.22
C ALA A 66 6.76 6.96 -4.89
N THR A 67 7.80 7.62 -4.38
CA THR A 67 8.42 8.79 -5.01
C THR A 67 9.15 8.47 -6.32
N MET A 68 9.68 7.26 -6.47
CA MET A 68 10.39 6.77 -7.65
C MET A 68 9.57 5.72 -8.40
N MET A 69 9.05 4.70 -7.71
CA MET A 69 8.18 3.66 -8.26
C MET A 69 6.74 4.15 -8.35
N LYS A 70 6.51 5.20 -9.13
CA LYS A 70 5.29 6.04 -9.14
C LYS A 70 4.01 5.31 -9.58
N ILE A 71 4.11 4.10 -10.13
CA ILE A 71 2.95 3.32 -10.57
C ILE A 71 2.72 2.12 -9.65
N SER A 72 3.72 1.27 -9.43
CA SER A 72 3.60 0.06 -8.62
C SER A 72 3.35 0.37 -7.14
N ASP A 73 4.18 1.21 -6.54
CA ASP A 73 4.19 1.39 -5.09
C ASP A 73 2.95 2.10 -4.54
N PRO A 74 2.38 3.14 -5.17
CA PRO A 74 1.09 3.68 -4.75
C PRO A 74 -0.06 2.66 -4.83
N ILE A 75 -0.06 1.77 -5.83
CA ILE A 75 -1.05 0.71 -5.97
C ILE A 75 -0.90 -0.32 -4.83
N ILE A 76 0.34 -0.75 -4.55
CA ILE A 76 0.65 -1.66 -3.44
C ILE A 76 0.22 -1.02 -2.11
N PHE A 77 0.57 0.24 -1.90
CA PHE A 77 0.16 1.02 -0.73
C PHE A 77 -1.36 1.09 -0.57
N GLY A 78 -2.08 1.38 -1.64
CA GLY A 78 -3.54 1.41 -1.65
C GLY A 78 -4.16 0.06 -1.27
N HIS A 79 -3.53 -1.06 -1.63
CA HIS A 79 -3.95 -2.39 -1.18
C HIS A 79 -3.69 -2.60 0.31
N ALA A 80 -2.53 -2.18 0.84
CA ALA A 80 -2.23 -2.24 2.26
C ALA A 80 -3.27 -1.46 3.08
N LEU A 81 -3.55 -0.21 2.68
CA LEU A 81 -4.56 0.65 3.30
C LEU A 81 -5.96 0.03 3.23
N SER A 82 -6.35 -0.50 2.06
CA SER A 82 -7.69 -1.08 1.87
C SER A 82 -7.89 -2.39 2.64
N VAL A 83 -6.83 -3.11 2.98
CA VAL A 83 -6.89 -4.30 3.85
C VAL A 83 -6.96 -3.87 5.32
N PHE A 84 -6.19 -2.85 5.71
CA PHE A 84 -6.20 -2.35 7.09
C PHE A 84 -7.57 -1.77 7.49
N PHE A 85 -8.21 -1.02 6.58
CA PHE A 85 -9.51 -0.38 6.76
C PHE A 85 -10.64 -1.11 6.02
N ASP A 86 -10.62 -2.44 5.97
CA ASP A 86 -11.55 -3.29 5.22
C ASP A 86 -13.02 -2.95 5.46
N LYS A 87 -13.44 -2.77 6.73
CA LYS A 87 -14.81 -2.42 7.11
C LYS A 87 -15.30 -1.10 6.49
N VAL A 88 -14.39 -0.13 6.32
CA VAL A 88 -14.71 1.15 5.68
C VAL A 88 -15.04 0.93 4.21
N PHE A 89 -14.22 0.14 3.50
CA PHE A 89 -14.43 -0.14 2.09
C PHE A 89 -15.60 -1.09 1.83
N GLU A 90 -15.88 -2.01 2.73
CA GLU A 90 -17.05 -2.88 2.65
C GLU A 90 -18.36 -2.10 2.75
N LYS A 91 -18.46 -1.18 3.71
CA LYS A 91 -19.69 -0.43 3.95
C LYS A 91 -19.84 0.80 3.08
N TYR A 92 -18.77 1.58 2.90
CA TYR A 92 -18.82 2.89 2.23
C TYR A 92 -18.09 2.93 0.87
N GLY A 93 -17.63 1.79 0.37
CA GLY A 93 -16.81 1.75 -0.86
C GLY A 93 -17.46 2.40 -2.09
N ASP A 94 -18.78 2.27 -2.25
CA ASP A 94 -19.52 2.92 -3.35
C ASP A 94 -19.52 4.45 -3.18
N LYS A 95 -19.89 4.96 -2.02
CA LYS A 95 -19.90 6.38 -1.70
C LYS A 95 -18.51 7.01 -1.81
N LEU A 96 -17.47 6.28 -1.38
CA LEU A 96 -16.08 6.73 -1.53
C LEU A 96 -15.67 6.83 -3.01
N ARG A 97 -16.17 5.95 -3.88
CA ARG A 97 -15.95 6.06 -5.34
C ARG A 97 -16.67 7.26 -5.94
N GLU A 98 -17.88 7.56 -5.50
CA GLU A 98 -18.64 8.73 -5.96
C GLU A 98 -17.90 10.04 -5.66
N VAL A 99 -17.25 10.15 -4.49
CA VAL A 99 -16.38 11.29 -4.17
C VAL A 99 -14.96 11.17 -4.72
N THR A 100 -14.73 10.21 -5.62
CA THR A 100 -13.46 9.98 -6.30
C THR A 100 -12.27 9.70 -5.36
N TYR A 101 -12.52 9.05 -4.21
CA TYR A 101 -11.45 8.61 -3.35
C TYR A 101 -10.67 7.45 -3.98
N ASN A 102 -9.34 7.59 -3.95
CA ASN A 102 -8.43 6.55 -4.38
C ASN A 102 -7.50 6.20 -3.20
N PRO A 103 -7.54 4.96 -2.66
CA PRO A 103 -6.69 4.56 -1.54
C PRO A 103 -5.20 4.67 -1.83
N ASN A 104 -4.80 4.70 -3.10
CA ASN A 104 -3.40 4.92 -3.49
C ASN A 104 -2.87 6.31 -3.08
N ASN A 105 -3.76 7.25 -2.74
CA ASN A 105 -3.40 8.59 -2.26
C ASN A 105 -3.19 8.64 -0.73
N GLY A 106 -3.53 7.57 -0.02
CA GLY A 106 -3.38 7.48 1.42
C GLY A 106 -4.61 7.92 2.22
N LEU A 107 -4.56 7.68 3.53
CA LEU A 107 -5.64 8.01 4.46
C LEU A 107 -5.87 9.52 4.57
N ALA A 108 -4.83 10.33 4.42
CA ALA A 108 -4.94 11.79 4.52
C ALA A 108 -5.82 12.40 3.41
N ASP A 109 -5.81 11.86 2.18
CA ASP A 109 -6.74 12.29 1.13
C ASP A 109 -8.20 12.02 1.53
N LEU A 110 -8.47 10.86 2.16
CA LEU A 110 -9.80 10.55 2.69
C LEU A 110 -10.21 11.57 3.77
N LEU A 111 -9.40 11.70 4.82
CA LEU A 111 -9.74 12.51 6.00
C LEU A 111 -9.85 14.01 5.71
N ASN A 112 -8.93 14.57 4.93
CA ASN A 112 -8.79 16.01 4.74
C ASN A 112 -9.58 16.54 3.53
N VAL A 113 -9.85 15.67 2.53
CA VAL A 113 -10.45 16.10 1.27
C VAL A 113 -11.79 15.42 1.01
N ARG A 114 -11.85 14.09 1.07
CA ARG A 114 -13.00 13.33 0.56
C ARG A 114 -14.17 13.31 1.53
N LEU A 115 -13.93 13.22 2.83
CA LEU A 115 -15.01 13.27 3.84
C LEU A 115 -15.83 14.55 3.75
N ASN A 116 -15.22 15.67 3.37
CA ASN A 116 -15.92 16.94 3.21
C ASN A 116 -16.89 16.97 2.01
N ARG A 117 -16.86 15.94 1.15
CA ARG A 117 -17.74 15.79 -0.02
C ARG A 117 -18.87 14.78 0.20
N LEU A 118 -18.84 14.06 1.30
CA LEU A 118 -19.90 13.18 1.76
C LEU A 118 -20.93 14.00 2.58
N ASP A 119 -22.14 13.46 2.70
CA ASP A 119 -23.05 13.99 3.71
C ASP A 119 -22.50 13.75 5.13
N LYS A 120 -23.05 14.49 6.10
CA LYS A 120 -22.52 14.48 7.47
C LYS A 120 -22.62 13.10 8.13
N GLU A 121 -23.72 12.38 7.91
CA GLU A 121 -23.96 11.05 8.48
C GLU A 121 -22.95 10.04 7.97
N ASP A 122 -22.72 10.01 6.66
CA ASP A 122 -21.74 9.13 6.04
C ASP A 122 -20.31 9.47 6.48
N ALA A 123 -19.97 10.76 6.53
CA ALA A 123 -18.65 11.20 6.98
C ALA A 123 -18.36 10.79 8.44
N GLU A 124 -19.34 10.92 9.33
CA GLU A 124 -19.24 10.45 10.72
C GLU A 124 -19.17 8.93 10.80
N GLY A 125 -19.97 8.23 10.00
CA GLY A 125 -19.93 6.78 9.89
C GLY A 125 -18.58 6.23 9.41
N VAL A 126 -17.95 6.87 8.41
CA VAL A 126 -16.61 6.52 7.94
C VAL A 126 -15.58 6.71 9.05
N LYS A 127 -15.59 7.86 9.76
CA LYS A 127 -14.66 8.12 10.87
C LYS A 127 -14.79 7.07 11.97
N LYS A 128 -16.03 6.74 12.36
CA LYS A 128 -16.29 5.70 13.35
C LYS A 128 -15.71 4.35 12.96
N LEU A 129 -15.86 3.93 11.70
CA LEU A 129 -15.27 2.68 11.22
C LEU A 129 -13.75 2.72 11.13
N ILE A 130 -13.15 3.87 10.83
CA ILE A 130 -11.70 4.06 10.91
C ILE A 130 -11.21 3.79 12.33
N ASP A 131 -11.87 4.37 13.34
CA ASP A 131 -11.52 4.17 14.76
C ASP A 131 -11.71 2.70 15.17
N GLU A 132 -12.77 2.04 14.71
CA GLU A 132 -12.98 0.61 14.93
C GLU A 132 -11.89 -0.25 14.30
N CYS A 133 -11.41 0.11 13.10
CA CYS A 133 -10.29 -0.58 12.45
C CYS A 133 -8.99 -0.39 13.25
N TYR A 134 -8.69 0.81 13.70
CA TYR A 134 -7.52 1.05 14.57
C TYR A 134 -7.57 0.23 15.86
N ALA A 135 -8.73 0.09 16.48
CA ALA A 135 -8.89 -0.73 17.69
C ALA A 135 -8.72 -2.24 17.41
N ALA A 136 -9.20 -2.71 16.26
CA ALA A 136 -9.16 -4.13 15.90
C ALA A 136 -7.83 -4.59 15.30
N ARG A 137 -7.10 -3.71 14.61
CA ARG A 137 -5.85 -3.99 13.89
C ARG A 137 -4.62 -3.73 14.79
N PRO A 138 -3.40 -4.11 14.38
CA PRO A 138 -2.17 -3.78 15.10
C PRO A 138 -1.94 -2.26 15.10
N ALA A 139 -1.16 -1.79 16.07
CA ALA A 139 -0.70 -0.41 16.07
C ALA A 139 0.18 -0.13 14.84
N LEU A 140 0.05 1.07 14.26
CA LEU A 140 0.83 1.49 13.10
C LEU A 140 2.05 2.31 13.52
N GLY A 141 3.15 2.11 12.82
CA GLY A 141 4.31 2.99 12.91
C GLY A 141 3.95 4.43 12.55
N MET A 142 4.49 5.38 13.29
CA MET A 142 4.19 6.81 13.14
C MET A 142 5.24 7.51 12.29
N VAL A 143 4.78 8.34 11.37
CA VAL A 143 5.62 9.32 10.66
C VAL A 143 5.76 10.60 11.50
N ASN A 144 4.67 10.99 12.16
CA ASN A 144 4.68 12.12 13.08
C ASN A 144 3.68 11.84 14.22
N SER A 145 4.22 11.45 15.38
CA SER A 145 3.41 11.10 16.56
C SER A 145 2.62 12.30 17.10
N ASP A 146 3.22 13.49 17.13
CA ASP A 146 2.57 14.72 17.65
C ASP A 146 1.33 15.11 16.84
N LYS A 147 1.33 14.80 15.54
CA LYS A 147 0.23 15.11 14.62
C LYS A 147 -0.69 13.92 14.35
N GLY A 148 -0.43 12.77 14.94
CA GLY A 148 -1.18 11.54 14.69
C GLY A 148 -1.04 11.00 13.25
N ILE A 149 0.05 11.34 12.55
CA ILE A 149 0.29 10.90 11.17
C ILE A 149 0.97 9.53 11.20
N THR A 150 0.20 8.52 10.82
CA THR A 150 0.69 7.15 10.71
C THR A 150 1.35 6.91 9.34
N ASN A 151 2.03 5.80 9.23
CA ASN A 151 2.62 5.29 7.99
C ASN A 151 1.59 5.08 6.84
N LEU A 152 0.29 4.97 7.12
CA LEU A 152 -0.75 4.84 6.09
C LEU A 152 -1.40 6.17 5.65
N HIS A 153 -0.94 7.32 6.16
CA HIS A 153 -1.50 8.62 5.78
C HIS A 153 -1.08 9.05 4.37
N TYR A 154 0.20 8.89 4.02
CA TYR A 154 0.76 9.33 2.74
C TYR A 154 1.69 8.26 2.16
N PRO A 155 1.55 7.87 0.89
CA PRO A 155 2.38 6.83 0.28
C PRO A 155 3.86 7.22 0.14
N ASN A 156 4.18 8.51 0.20
CA ASN A 156 5.52 9.05 -0.04
C ASN A 156 6.30 9.37 1.24
N ASP A 157 5.69 9.27 2.42
CA ASP A 157 6.31 9.70 3.67
C ASP A 157 7.40 8.75 4.17
N ILE A 158 7.30 7.46 3.85
CA ILE A 158 8.31 6.47 4.21
C ILE A 158 8.95 5.91 2.95
N ILE A 159 10.22 6.26 2.75
CA ILE A 159 11.03 5.83 1.62
C ILE A 159 11.94 4.71 2.09
N VAL A 160 11.80 3.50 1.53
CA VAL A 160 12.50 2.27 1.94
C VAL A 160 14.01 2.44 2.07
N ASP A 161 14.65 3.20 1.18
CA ASP A 161 16.11 3.42 1.18
C ASP A 161 16.61 4.15 2.44
N ALA A 162 15.76 4.94 3.08
CA ALA A 162 16.09 5.67 4.31
C ALA A 162 15.47 5.02 5.56
N SER A 163 14.22 4.57 5.45
CA SER A 163 13.46 4.04 6.58
C SER A 163 13.94 2.67 7.02
N MET A 164 14.34 1.77 6.11
CA MET A 164 14.87 0.47 6.48
C MET A 164 16.22 0.54 7.19
N PRO A 165 17.22 1.32 6.73
CA PRO A 165 18.42 1.55 7.52
C PRO A 165 18.16 2.15 8.91
N ALA A 166 17.12 3.01 9.06
CA ALA A 166 16.73 3.54 10.35
C ALA A 166 16.18 2.45 11.28
N VAL A 167 15.28 1.60 10.80
CA VAL A 167 14.74 0.45 11.55
C VAL A 167 15.85 -0.53 11.96
N ILE A 168 16.77 -0.87 11.04
CA ILE A 168 17.89 -1.76 11.30
C ILE A 168 18.81 -1.19 12.38
N ARG A 169 19.17 0.09 12.30
CA ARG A 169 20.00 0.76 13.33
C ARG A 169 19.30 0.86 14.68
N ALA A 170 17.97 0.92 14.69
CA ALA A 170 17.14 0.92 15.89
C ALA A 170 16.79 -0.50 16.38
N SER A 171 17.53 -1.54 15.96
CA SER A 171 17.33 -2.94 16.37
C SER A 171 15.92 -3.47 16.05
N GLY A 172 15.32 -3.05 14.94
CA GLY A 172 13.99 -3.47 14.51
C GLY A 172 12.85 -2.63 15.09
N GLN A 173 13.14 -1.48 15.69
CA GLN A 173 12.14 -0.61 16.30
C GLN A 173 11.74 0.56 15.41
N PHE A 174 10.50 1.03 15.59
CA PHE A 174 9.95 2.23 14.96
C PHE A 174 9.07 3.01 15.97
N TRP A 175 8.68 4.22 15.63
CA TRP A 175 7.95 5.10 16.53
C TRP A 175 6.48 4.72 16.66
N GLY A 176 5.98 4.67 17.90
CA GLY A 176 4.57 4.53 18.24
C GLY A 176 3.85 5.87 18.41
N ALA A 177 2.55 5.80 18.71
CA ALA A 177 1.70 6.98 18.84
C ALA A 177 2.09 7.94 19.98
N ASP A 178 2.76 7.43 21.01
CA ASP A 178 3.26 8.19 22.15
C ASP A 178 4.67 8.80 21.93
N GLY A 179 5.25 8.59 20.74
CA GLY A 179 6.58 9.04 20.39
C GLY A 179 7.74 8.16 20.89
N ASN A 180 7.44 7.09 21.61
CA ASN A 180 8.44 6.08 21.99
C ASN A 180 8.65 5.06 20.86
N THR A 181 9.73 4.28 20.95
CA THR A 181 10.02 3.23 19.97
C THR A 181 9.58 1.86 20.48
N TYR A 182 9.07 1.04 19.56
CA TYR A 182 8.55 -0.30 19.82
C TYR A 182 9.02 -1.28 18.76
N ASP A 183 9.07 -2.55 19.11
CA ASP A 183 9.35 -3.61 18.15
C ASP A 183 8.36 -3.56 17.00
N THR A 184 8.88 -3.70 15.80
CA THR A 184 8.12 -3.37 14.59
C THR A 184 8.28 -4.42 13.51
N LYS A 185 7.16 -4.87 12.98
CA LYS A 185 7.12 -5.62 11.73
C LYS A 185 7.21 -4.64 10.56
N ALA A 186 8.42 -4.49 10.01
CA ALA A 186 8.66 -3.71 8.81
C ALA A 186 8.31 -4.54 7.57
N ILE A 187 7.28 -4.14 6.84
CA ILE A 187 6.79 -4.82 5.65
C ILE A 187 7.32 -4.11 4.41
N ILE A 188 8.05 -4.84 3.56
CA ILE A 188 8.51 -4.39 2.24
C ILE A 188 7.80 -5.24 1.18
N PRO A 189 6.62 -4.82 0.71
CA PRO A 189 5.78 -5.66 -0.15
C PRO A 189 6.20 -5.66 -1.62
N ASP A 190 7.08 -4.77 -2.04
CA ASP A 190 7.62 -4.74 -3.39
C ASP A 190 8.70 -5.80 -3.58
N ARG A 191 8.47 -6.73 -4.51
CA ARG A 191 9.41 -7.81 -4.84
C ARG A 191 10.76 -7.33 -5.37
N SER A 192 10.86 -6.11 -5.86
CA SER A 192 12.12 -5.51 -6.32
C SER A 192 13.18 -5.46 -5.23
N TYR A 193 12.77 -5.51 -3.96
CA TYR A 193 13.65 -5.49 -2.79
C TYR A 193 13.91 -6.87 -2.18
N ALA A 194 13.44 -7.96 -2.78
CA ALA A 194 13.55 -9.31 -2.23
C ALA A 194 15.00 -9.82 -2.09
N SER A 195 15.94 -9.18 -2.74
CA SER A 195 17.39 -9.49 -2.68
C SER A 195 18.17 -8.60 -1.70
N ILE A 196 17.52 -7.67 -1.04
CA ILE A 196 18.11 -6.78 -0.04
C ILE A 196 17.91 -7.36 1.37
#